data_87d83b0c94047ce088ca6e726a3d5b5d
#
_entry.id   87d83b0c94047ce088ca6e726a3d5b5d
#
_cell.length_a   1.000
_cell.length_b   1.000
_cell.length_c   1.000
_cell.angle_alpha   90.00
_cell.angle_beta   90.00
_cell.angle_gamma   90.00
#
_symmetry.space_group_name_H-M   'P 1'
#
loop_
_entity.id
_entity.type
_entity.pdbx_description
1 polymer ?
#
loop_
_entity_poly.entity_id
_entity_poly.type
_entity_poly.pdbx_seq_one_letter_code
_entity_poly.pdbx_strand_id
1 'polypeptide(L)'
;INDDALFEIAKSSDGALRDAEVALTKIRSMIPTGPISLMDVSNTLGLIPYTYHPQFLGYLASGDQASAVALIHTIHDAGMDLEHFTKEFISYSRSVLLARINPTLSISIEGAEAHQEFSKFSAIDNDKLIKIINIFTLARSQIKFSPIPQLPLELAVMQL
;
A
#
# COMPACT_ATOMS: atom_id res chain seq x y z
N ILE A 1 -10.33 10.52 17.35
CA ILE A 1 -9.60 9.74 16.33
C ILE A 1 -10.59 8.86 15.58
N ASN A 2 -10.46 8.76 14.28
CA ASN A 2 -11.32 7.92 13.43
C ASN A 2 -10.90 6.45 13.54
N ASP A 3 -11.84 5.53 13.29
CA ASP A 3 -11.58 4.08 13.37
C ASP A 3 -10.48 3.63 12.40
N ASP A 4 -10.47 4.15 11.18
CA ASP A 4 -9.42 3.89 10.19
C ASP A 4 -8.02 4.33 10.68
N ALA A 5 -7.95 5.46 11.38
CA ALA A 5 -6.72 5.96 11.96
C ALA A 5 -6.24 5.10 13.13
N LEU A 6 -7.16 4.61 13.96
CA LEU A 6 -6.85 3.66 15.04
C LEU A 6 -6.35 2.32 14.48
N PHE A 7 -7.00 1.83 13.44
CA PHE A 7 -6.60 0.60 12.76
C PHE A 7 -5.18 0.70 12.19
N GLU A 8 -4.85 1.83 11.56
CA GLU A 8 -3.51 2.05 10.99
C GLU A 8 -2.42 2.11 12.08
N ILE A 9 -2.70 2.76 13.22
CA ILE A 9 -1.79 2.76 14.37
C ILE A 9 -1.58 1.33 14.89
N ALA A 10 -2.65 0.57 15.06
CA ALA A 10 -2.56 -0.79 15.57
C ALA A 10 -1.78 -1.70 14.61
N LYS A 11 -2.00 -1.56 13.31
CA LYS A 11 -1.31 -2.30 12.26
C LYS A 11 0.19 -1.96 12.22
N SER A 12 0.53 -0.68 12.29
CA SER A 12 1.93 -0.22 12.27
C SER A 12 2.73 -0.63 13.53
N SER A 13 2.02 -1.00 14.58
CA SER A 13 2.61 -1.40 15.87
C SER A 13 2.76 -2.91 16.04
N ASP A 14 2.48 -3.71 15.00
CA ASP A 14 2.59 -5.19 15.00
C ASP A 14 1.98 -5.88 16.23
N GLY A 15 0.90 -5.30 16.78
CA GLY A 15 0.22 -5.78 17.98
C GLY A 15 0.90 -5.40 19.31
N ALA A 16 1.97 -4.61 19.30
CA ALA A 16 2.62 -4.12 20.50
C ALA A 16 1.89 -2.89 21.06
N LEU A 17 1.16 -3.05 22.16
CA LEU A 17 0.37 -1.98 22.77
C LEU A 17 1.22 -0.75 23.12
N ARG A 18 2.43 -0.96 23.64
CA ARG A 18 3.36 0.11 24.01
C ARG A 18 3.74 0.97 22.80
N ASP A 19 3.98 0.36 21.64
CA ASP A 19 4.36 1.08 20.43
C ASP A 19 3.16 1.86 19.88
N ALA A 20 1.96 1.30 19.97
CA ALA A 20 0.72 2.01 19.63
C ALA A 20 0.47 3.23 20.53
N GLU A 21 0.72 3.12 21.84
CA GLU A 21 0.60 4.24 22.77
C GLU A 21 1.63 5.34 22.48
N VAL A 22 2.87 4.97 22.15
CA VAL A 22 3.94 5.91 21.78
C VAL A 22 3.57 6.62 20.47
N ALA A 23 3.10 5.88 19.46
CA ALA A 23 2.63 6.44 18.20
C ALA A 23 1.48 7.43 18.42
N LEU A 24 0.46 7.04 19.18
CA LEU A 24 -0.67 7.91 19.51
C LEU A 24 -0.25 9.18 20.26
N THR A 25 0.68 9.05 21.20
CA THR A 25 1.22 10.18 21.95
C THR A 25 1.94 11.16 21.03
N LYS A 26 2.76 10.65 20.10
CA LYS A 26 3.45 11.45 19.08
C LYS A 26 2.46 12.21 18.22
N ILE A 27 1.43 11.52 17.69
CA ILE A 27 0.40 12.13 16.84
C ILE A 27 -0.34 13.23 17.63
N ARG A 28 -0.75 12.96 18.86
CA ARG A 28 -1.47 13.92 19.70
C ARG A 28 -0.62 15.14 20.06
N SER A 29 0.69 14.98 20.20
CA SER A 29 1.61 16.10 20.45
C SER A 29 1.70 17.06 19.24
N MET A 30 1.57 16.53 18.02
CA MET A 30 1.59 17.33 16.77
C MET A 30 0.23 17.93 16.45
N ILE A 31 -0.86 17.26 16.87
CA ILE A 31 -2.25 17.68 16.65
C ILE A 31 -2.93 17.76 18.03
N PRO A 32 -2.70 18.82 18.80
CA PRO A 32 -3.17 18.89 20.18
C PRO A 32 -4.69 18.98 20.32
N THR A 33 -5.39 19.48 19.29
CA THR A 33 -6.86 19.68 19.30
C THR A 33 -7.49 19.16 18.01
N GLY A 34 -8.76 18.73 18.10
CA GLY A 34 -9.54 18.24 16.95
C GLY A 34 -9.48 16.74 16.73
N PRO A 35 -10.22 16.25 15.71
CA PRO A 35 -10.20 14.85 15.32
C PRO A 35 -8.86 14.52 14.64
N ILE A 36 -8.36 13.30 14.88
CA ILE A 36 -7.20 12.75 14.19
C ILE A 36 -7.71 11.88 13.05
N SER A 37 -7.32 12.22 11.83
CA SER A 37 -7.67 11.48 10.61
C SER A 37 -6.59 10.44 10.26
N LEU A 38 -6.92 9.53 9.35
CA LEU A 38 -5.95 8.58 8.78
C LEU A 38 -4.74 9.29 8.15
N MET A 39 -4.98 10.39 7.44
CA MET A 39 -3.90 11.17 6.81
C MET A 39 -2.95 11.78 7.85
N ASP A 40 -3.49 12.24 8.98
CA ASP A 40 -2.67 12.78 10.07
C ASP A 40 -1.75 11.70 10.68
N VAL A 41 -2.28 10.49 10.83
CA VAL A 41 -1.51 9.32 11.30
C VAL A 41 -0.41 9.01 10.30
N SER A 42 -0.76 8.86 9.03
CA SER A 42 0.17 8.51 7.96
C SER A 42 1.30 9.55 7.83
N ASN A 43 0.96 10.84 7.83
CA ASN A 43 1.96 11.92 7.76
C ASN A 43 2.86 11.98 8.98
N THR A 44 2.30 11.78 10.18
CA THR A 44 3.08 11.88 11.44
C THR A 44 4.01 10.69 11.65
N LEU A 45 3.58 9.50 11.25
CA LEU A 45 4.35 8.27 11.41
C LEU A 45 5.17 7.93 10.17
N GLY A 46 4.98 8.64 9.06
CA GLY A 46 5.60 8.32 7.78
C GLY A 46 5.05 7.05 7.14
N LEU A 47 3.82 6.67 7.48
CA LEU A 47 3.17 5.47 6.98
C LEU A 47 2.49 5.75 5.64
N ILE A 48 2.43 4.72 4.82
CA ILE A 48 1.70 4.76 3.56
C ILE A 48 0.28 4.25 3.83
N PRO A 49 -0.78 5.03 3.51
CA PRO A 49 -2.14 4.56 3.71
C PRO A 49 -2.39 3.24 2.99
N TYR A 50 -2.88 2.24 3.71
CA TYR A 50 -3.18 0.92 3.15
C TYR A 50 -4.08 0.99 1.91
N THR A 51 -5.01 1.96 1.88
CA THR A 51 -5.93 2.21 0.77
C THR A 51 -5.24 2.50 -0.56
N TYR A 52 -3.98 2.92 -0.54
CA TYR A 52 -3.22 3.19 -1.77
C TYR A 52 -2.88 1.91 -2.55
N HIS A 53 -2.72 0.76 -1.88
CA HIS A 53 -2.40 -0.50 -2.56
C HIS A 53 -3.55 -1.01 -3.44
N PRO A 54 -4.80 -1.17 -2.92
CA PRO A 54 -5.94 -1.54 -3.75
C PRO A 54 -6.25 -0.49 -4.82
N GLN A 55 -6.11 0.80 -4.52
CA GLN A 55 -6.33 1.88 -5.47
C GLN A 55 -5.33 1.80 -6.63
N PHE A 56 -4.05 1.62 -6.33
CA PHE A 56 -3.00 1.48 -7.33
C PHE A 56 -3.19 0.24 -8.20
N LEU A 57 -3.51 -0.90 -7.59
CA LEU A 57 -3.82 -2.12 -8.33
C LEU A 57 -5.03 -1.92 -9.25
N GLY A 58 -6.06 -1.21 -8.79
CA GLY A 58 -7.23 -0.86 -9.60
C GLY A 58 -6.88 -0.05 -10.84
N TYR A 59 -6.02 0.96 -10.72
CA TYR A 59 -5.55 1.75 -11.87
C TYR A 59 -4.76 0.91 -12.87
N LEU A 60 -3.85 0.05 -12.39
CA LEU A 60 -3.10 -0.85 -13.26
C LEU A 60 -4.01 -1.89 -13.94
N ALA A 61 -5.02 -2.37 -13.24
CA ALA A 61 -5.99 -3.33 -13.78
C ALA A 61 -6.82 -2.74 -14.92
N SER A 62 -7.27 -1.50 -14.75
CA SER A 62 -8.08 -0.78 -15.74
C SER A 62 -7.26 -0.16 -16.89
N GLY A 63 -5.92 -0.14 -16.77
CA GLY A 63 -5.05 0.53 -17.74
C GLY A 63 -5.02 2.07 -17.57
N ASP A 64 -5.47 2.58 -16.44
CA ASP A 64 -5.42 4.01 -16.13
C ASP A 64 -4.00 4.42 -15.66
N GLN A 65 -3.10 4.51 -16.62
CA GLN A 65 -1.70 4.87 -16.39
C GLN A 65 -1.56 6.27 -15.80
N ALA A 66 -2.43 7.20 -16.20
CA ALA A 66 -2.37 8.59 -15.72
C ALA A 66 -2.63 8.67 -14.21
N SER A 67 -3.68 8.00 -13.72
CA SER A 67 -4.00 7.95 -12.29
C SER A 67 -2.95 7.18 -11.49
N ALA A 68 -2.40 6.10 -12.07
CA ALA A 68 -1.32 5.34 -11.42
C ALA A 68 -0.06 6.19 -11.23
N VAL A 69 0.37 6.93 -12.25
CA VAL A 69 1.52 7.84 -12.16
C VAL A 69 1.22 8.99 -11.19
N ALA A 70 0.02 9.58 -11.23
CA ALA A 70 -0.37 10.64 -10.30
C ALA A 70 -0.29 10.17 -8.83
N LEU A 71 -0.67 8.93 -8.53
CA LEU A 71 -0.56 8.36 -7.19
C LEU A 71 0.90 8.21 -6.74
N ILE A 72 1.80 7.77 -7.63
CA ILE A 72 3.25 7.70 -7.35
C ILE A 72 3.79 9.08 -6.95
N HIS A 73 3.42 10.13 -7.68
CA HIS A 73 3.80 11.50 -7.35
C HIS A 73 3.21 11.96 -6.02
N THR A 74 1.93 11.64 -5.75
CA THR A 74 1.29 11.96 -4.46
C THR A 74 2.05 11.36 -3.29
N ILE A 75 2.48 10.10 -3.40
CA ILE A 75 3.26 9.40 -2.38
C ILE A 75 4.63 10.07 -2.19
N HIS A 76 5.31 10.39 -3.28
CA HIS A 76 6.62 11.03 -3.25
C HIS A 76 6.56 12.45 -2.66
N ASP A 77 5.62 13.27 -3.11
CA ASP A 77 5.47 14.67 -2.70
C ASP A 77 5.05 14.78 -1.22
N ALA A 78 4.35 13.77 -0.70
CA ALA A 78 4.06 13.63 0.71
C ALA A 78 5.28 13.17 1.55
N GLY A 79 6.45 12.94 0.92
CA GLY A 79 7.67 12.49 1.59
C GLY A 79 7.66 11.04 2.05
N MET A 80 6.74 10.23 1.52
CA MET A 80 6.64 8.79 1.84
C MET A 80 7.69 8.00 1.04
N ASP A 81 8.16 6.89 1.61
CA ASP A 81 9.18 6.03 0.99
C ASP A 81 8.59 5.19 -0.15
N LEU A 82 8.97 5.50 -1.39
CA LEU A 82 8.54 4.77 -2.59
C LEU A 82 9.02 3.31 -2.62
N GLU A 83 10.19 3.00 -2.03
CA GLU A 83 10.66 1.62 -1.95
C GLU A 83 9.77 0.82 -0.99
N HIS A 84 9.43 1.41 0.15
CA HIS A 84 8.52 0.79 1.11
C HIS A 84 7.13 0.59 0.50
N PHE A 85 6.56 1.61 -0.15
CA PHE A 85 5.31 1.49 -0.90
C PHE A 85 5.34 0.32 -1.87
N THR A 86 6.40 0.25 -2.68
CA THR A 86 6.51 -0.79 -3.71
C THR A 86 6.60 -2.19 -3.10
N LYS A 87 7.34 -2.34 -1.98
CA LYS A 87 7.42 -3.59 -1.23
C LYS A 87 6.05 -4.05 -0.75
N GLU A 88 5.29 -3.16 -0.13
CA GLU A 88 3.96 -3.48 0.39
C GLU A 88 2.96 -3.74 -0.74
N PHE A 89 3.04 -2.97 -1.84
CA PHE A 89 2.23 -3.20 -3.04
C PHE A 89 2.47 -4.57 -3.67
N ILE A 90 3.73 -5.01 -3.77
CA ILE A 90 4.07 -6.36 -4.24
C ILE A 90 3.46 -7.41 -3.32
N SER A 91 3.56 -7.23 -2.00
CA SER A 91 2.96 -8.13 -1.01
C SER A 91 1.44 -8.18 -1.16
N TYR A 92 0.78 -7.03 -1.30
CA TYR A 92 -0.65 -6.92 -1.55
C TYR A 92 -1.08 -7.67 -2.83
N SER A 93 -0.37 -7.41 -3.94
CA SER A 93 -0.66 -8.07 -5.23
C SER A 93 -0.47 -9.59 -5.15
N ARG A 94 0.53 -10.07 -4.39
CA ARG A 94 0.73 -11.48 -4.10
C ARG A 94 -0.45 -12.06 -3.31
N SER A 95 -0.94 -11.35 -2.30
CA SER A 95 -2.10 -11.79 -1.50
C SER A 95 -3.36 -11.89 -2.36
N VAL A 96 -3.59 -10.94 -3.29
CA VAL A 96 -4.66 -11.01 -4.28
C VAL A 96 -4.53 -12.27 -5.16
N LEU A 97 -3.34 -12.56 -5.66
CA LEU A 97 -3.08 -13.78 -6.45
C LEU A 97 -3.30 -15.05 -5.64
N LEU A 98 -2.82 -15.08 -4.39
CA LEU A 98 -2.99 -16.22 -3.48
C LEU A 98 -4.47 -16.49 -3.17
N ALA A 99 -5.26 -15.43 -2.94
CA ALA A 99 -6.69 -15.54 -2.69
C ALA A 99 -7.45 -16.22 -3.82
N ARG A 100 -6.97 -16.12 -5.04
CA ARG A 100 -7.54 -16.75 -6.23
C ARG A 100 -7.11 -18.21 -6.41
N ILE A 101 -5.81 -18.47 -6.19
CA ILE A 101 -5.24 -19.81 -6.41
C ILE A 101 -5.60 -20.78 -5.26
N ASN A 102 -5.56 -20.28 -4.03
CA ASN A 102 -5.86 -21.08 -2.84
C ASN A 102 -6.63 -20.22 -1.81
N PRO A 103 -7.96 -20.11 -1.95
CA PRO A 103 -8.79 -19.32 -1.04
C PRO A 103 -8.66 -19.74 0.43
N THR A 104 -8.56 -21.03 0.69
CA THR A 104 -8.44 -21.57 2.07
C THR A 104 -7.14 -21.09 2.73
N LEU A 105 -6.04 -21.13 2.01
CA LEU A 105 -4.75 -20.64 2.50
C LEU A 105 -4.76 -19.12 2.68
N SER A 106 -5.37 -18.39 1.75
CA SER A 106 -5.53 -16.93 1.86
C SER A 106 -6.29 -16.54 3.13
N ILE A 107 -7.43 -17.18 3.40
CA ILE A 107 -8.21 -16.94 4.62
C ILE A 107 -7.41 -17.29 5.88
N SER A 108 -6.62 -18.35 5.85
CA SER A 108 -5.78 -18.76 6.98
C SER A 108 -4.66 -17.76 7.31
N ILE A 109 -4.09 -17.10 6.29
CA ILE A 109 -2.96 -16.18 6.45
C ILE A 109 -3.44 -14.74 6.69
N GLU A 110 -4.40 -14.27 5.89
CA GLU A 110 -4.78 -12.86 5.82
C GLU A 110 -6.10 -12.56 6.56
N GLY A 111 -6.88 -13.60 6.85
CA GLY A 111 -8.22 -13.48 7.43
C GLY A 111 -9.33 -13.38 6.38
N ALA A 112 -10.57 -13.60 6.85
CA ALA A 112 -11.74 -13.62 5.97
C ALA A 112 -12.08 -12.25 5.37
N GLU A 113 -11.91 -11.17 6.13
CA GLU A 113 -12.18 -9.80 5.68
C GLU A 113 -11.23 -9.38 4.57
N ALA A 114 -9.93 -9.61 4.73
CA ALA A 114 -8.93 -9.33 3.72
C ALA A 114 -9.16 -10.17 2.45
N HIS A 115 -9.51 -11.46 2.60
CA HIS A 115 -9.87 -12.30 1.47
C HIS A 115 -11.07 -11.75 0.68
N GLN A 116 -12.08 -11.20 1.35
CA GLN A 116 -13.22 -10.57 0.70
C GLN A 116 -12.80 -9.31 -0.09
N GLU A 117 -11.87 -8.52 0.43
CA GLU A 117 -11.30 -7.38 -0.29
C GLU A 117 -10.56 -7.82 -1.55
N PHE A 118 -9.70 -8.84 -1.44
CA PHE A 118 -8.95 -9.36 -2.59
C PHE A 118 -9.85 -9.91 -3.69
N SER A 119 -11.01 -10.45 -3.32
CA SER A 119 -12.01 -10.97 -4.28
C SER A 119 -12.57 -9.89 -5.22
N LYS A 120 -12.49 -8.59 -4.86
CA LYS A 120 -12.87 -7.48 -5.73
C LYS A 120 -12.03 -7.42 -7.02
N PHE A 121 -10.82 -7.98 -6.98
CA PHE A 121 -9.90 -8.05 -8.12
C PHE A 121 -10.02 -9.34 -8.93
N SER A 122 -11.09 -10.12 -8.76
CA SER A 122 -11.31 -11.39 -9.45
C SER A 122 -11.37 -11.28 -11.00
N ALA A 123 -11.67 -10.09 -11.52
CA ALA A 123 -11.68 -9.82 -12.96
C ALA A 123 -10.29 -9.65 -13.60
N ILE A 124 -9.24 -9.43 -12.79
CA ILE A 124 -7.86 -9.29 -13.32
C ILE A 124 -7.35 -10.68 -13.71
N ASP A 125 -6.81 -10.81 -14.90
CA ASP A 125 -6.17 -12.06 -15.31
C ASP A 125 -4.94 -12.41 -14.46
N ASN A 126 -4.69 -13.71 -14.23
CA ASN A 126 -3.53 -14.18 -13.47
C ASN A 126 -2.22 -13.76 -14.13
N ASP A 127 -2.12 -13.86 -15.44
CA ASP A 127 -0.92 -13.47 -16.19
C ASP A 127 -0.64 -11.97 -16.01
N LYS A 128 -1.68 -11.14 -15.98
CA LYS A 128 -1.56 -9.72 -15.70
C LYS A 128 -1.06 -9.44 -14.27
N LEU A 129 -1.59 -10.15 -13.26
CA LEU A 129 -1.11 -10.03 -11.88
C LEU A 129 0.35 -10.45 -11.75
N ILE A 130 0.74 -11.57 -12.37
CA ILE A 130 2.12 -12.05 -12.38
C ILE A 130 3.04 -11.03 -13.06
N LYS A 131 2.60 -10.47 -14.19
CA LYS A 131 3.34 -9.41 -14.91
C LYS A 131 3.54 -8.18 -14.02
N ILE A 132 2.48 -7.71 -13.34
CA ILE A 132 2.56 -6.60 -12.37
C ILE A 132 3.60 -6.90 -11.29
N ILE A 133 3.50 -8.04 -10.62
CA ILE A 133 4.43 -8.42 -9.54
C ILE A 133 5.88 -8.42 -10.04
N ASN A 134 6.15 -9.01 -11.21
CA ASN A 134 7.49 -9.10 -11.75
C ASN A 134 8.07 -7.72 -12.10
N ILE A 135 7.30 -6.88 -12.80
CA ILE A 135 7.73 -5.56 -13.22
C ILE A 135 8.01 -4.66 -11.99
N PHE A 136 7.12 -4.66 -10.99
CA PHE A 136 7.32 -3.86 -9.79
C PHE A 136 8.41 -4.40 -8.87
N THR A 137 8.66 -5.70 -8.87
CA THR A 137 9.82 -6.30 -8.18
C THR A 137 11.14 -5.79 -8.79
N LEU A 138 11.21 -5.73 -10.12
CA LEU A 138 12.37 -5.16 -10.81
C LEU A 138 12.49 -3.65 -10.56
N ALA A 139 11.41 -2.89 -10.70
CA ALA A 139 11.38 -1.46 -10.47
C ALA A 139 11.85 -1.11 -9.04
N ARG A 140 11.38 -1.86 -8.03
CA ARG A 140 11.81 -1.69 -6.64
C ARG A 140 13.32 -1.75 -6.47
N SER A 141 13.98 -2.71 -7.12
CA SER A 141 15.43 -2.86 -7.04
C SER A 141 16.19 -1.66 -7.62
N GLN A 142 15.57 -0.90 -8.50
CA GLN A 142 16.16 0.25 -9.19
C GLN A 142 15.95 1.58 -8.46
N ILE A 143 14.98 1.69 -7.56
CA ILE A 143 14.61 2.97 -6.89
C ILE A 143 15.83 3.59 -6.20
N LYS A 144 16.61 2.79 -5.46
CA LYS A 144 17.77 3.27 -4.70
C LYS A 144 18.90 3.81 -5.56
N PHE A 145 18.98 3.38 -6.80
CA PHE A 145 20.08 3.72 -7.73
C PHE A 145 19.64 4.75 -8.77
N SER A 146 18.34 5.06 -8.83
CA SER A 146 17.79 6.04 -9.76
C SER A 146 18.06 7.47 -9.29
N PRO A 147 18.53 8.37 -10.16
CA PRO A 147 18.65 9.79 -9.84
C PRO A 147 17.28 10.45 -9.62
N ILE A 148 16.22 9.85 -10.14
CA ILE A 148 14.82 10.27 -9.95
C ILE A 148 14.09 9.06 -9.33
N PRO A 149 13.74 9.10 -8.02
CA PRO A 149 13.17 7.94 -7.33
C PRO A 149 11.86 7.42 -7.93
N GLN A 150 11.06 8.29 -8.56
CA GLN A 150 9.78 7.94 -9.18
C GLN A 150 9.95 7.20 -10.51
N LEU A 151 11.03 7.49 -11.25
CA LEU A 151 11.23 7.03 -12.63
C LEU A 151 11.10 5.51 -12.82
N PRO A 152 11.69 4.64 -11.97
CA PRO A 152 11.51 3.20 -12.13
C PRO A 152 10.05 2.75 -12.06
N LEU A 153 9.24 3.39 -11.20
CA LEU A 153 7.81 3.08 -11.05
C LEU A 153 6.98 3.62 -12.21
N GLU A 154 7.30 4.80 -12.70
CA GLU A 154 6.64 5.38 -13.89
C GLU A 154 6.85 4.48 -15.11
N LEU A 155 8.10 4.03 -15.33
CA LEU A 155 8.42 3.10 -16.40
C LEU A 155 7.74 1.74 -16.23
N ALA A 156 7.60 1.27 -14.98
CA ALA A 156 6.87 0.04 -14.67
C ALA A 156 5.38 0.15 -15.05
N VAL A 157 4.74 1.29 -14.76
CA VAL A 157 3.34 1.57 -15.15
C VAL A 157 3.19 1.56 -16.66
N MET A 158 4.13 2.15 -17.40
CA MET A 158 4.07 2.25 -18.87
C MET A 158 4.28 0.91 -19.59
N GLN A 159 4.84 -0.10 -18.92
CA GLN A 159 5.06 -1.45 -19.47
C GLN A 159 3.85 -2.38 -19.33
N LEU A 160 2.81 -1.94 -18.65
CA LEU A 160 1.58 -2.71 -18.41
C LEU A 160 0.49 -2.39 -19.41
#